data_10a69da5e7500057b1d47c50d1aaaafc
#
_entry.id   10a69da5e7500057b1d47c50d1aaaafc
#
_cell.length_a   1.000
_cell.length_b   1.000
_cell.length_c   1.000
_cell.angle_alpha   90.00
_cell.angle_beta   90.00
_cell.angle_gamma   90.00
#
_symmetry.space_group_name_H-M   'P 1'
#
loop_
_entity.id
_entity.type
_entity.pdbx_description
1 polymer ?
#
loop_
_entity_poly.entity_id
_entity_poly.type
_entity_poly.pdbx_seq_one_letter_code
_entity_poly.pdbx_strand_id
1 'polypeptide(L)'
;MTDIEIARSTKLEEIEVVASKYGIPAKELEHYGHYMAKVPTRLIDEERVKNSNLILVTAITPTKAGIGKTTVTIGLALGLHHIGKNAICALREPSLGPVFGMKGGACGGGYTQVLPMDKINLHFTGDFHAITSAHNTITALLDNYMYQNRDNGFALREVLWNRVLDVNDRGLRDIVTGMGGKANGIVRESGFDITPASEIMAILCLAKDEDDLRRRIENILLGYTVEGKPFTVKDLGVAAAITILLRDALAPNIVQTTENTAAFVHGGPFANIAHGCNSILATKMAMTFGEYVITEAGFGADLGAEKFFDIKCRKSGLQPKLTIVVATAQGLKMHGGVPVEDIKKPNSEGLKKGLANLDKHIKNMQSFGQTVIVAFNHYAGDVEEEQNIVREYCESIGVGFAINDAYAKGGEGAADLARLVVDTIEQKPSQPLNFAYDDEDTIETKIEKVCKNIYGAASISFAAPAKKKLQMIRDLGYEKFPICIAKTQFSFSTDAKQYCVASGFDVNVRDIVINAGAEMIVVIAGNIMRMPGLPKVPAAMNMDIVNGQIEGLS
;
A
#
# COMPACT_ATOMS: atom_id res chain seq x y z
N MET A 1 8.99 -14.37 23.65
CA MET A 1 9.88 -14.36 22.47
C MET A 1 9.58 -13.11 21.68
N THR A 2 10.61 -12.45 21.17
CA THR A 2 10.50 -11.32 20.23
C THR A 2 10.13 -11.82 18.82
N ASP A 3 9.70 -10.93 17.94
CA ASP A 3 9.32 -11.28 16.56
C ASP A 3 10.48 -11.99 15.83
N ILE A 4 11.72 -11.51 16.00
CA ILE A 4 12.91 -12.12 15.39
C ILE A 4 13.25 -13.49 15.99
N GLU A 5 13.04 -13.70 17.29
CA GLU A 5 13.23 -15.00 17.93
C GLU A 5 12.21 -16.03 17.42
N ILE A 6 10.95 -15.62 17.24
CA ILE A 6 9.90 -16.47 16.65
C ILE A 6 10.28 -16.82 15.21
N ALA A 7 10.67 -15.83 14.40
CA ALA A 7 11.10 -16.05 13.02
C ALA A 7 12.24 -17.06 12.92
N ARG A 8 13.25 -16.95 13.80
CA ARG A 8 14.41 -17.88 13.84
C ARG A 8 14.07 -19.28 14.34
N SER A 9 13.12 -19.38 15.26
CA SER A 9 12.69 -20.67 15.80
C SER A 9 11.81 -21.46 14.83
N THR A 10 11.24 -20.80 13.83
CA THR A 10 10.39 -21.43 12.82
C THR A 10 11.23 -22.26 11.86
N LYS A 11 10.90 -23.55 11.73
CA LYS A 11 11.54 -24.43 10.74
C LYS A 11 10.94 -24.17 9.39
N LEU A 12 11.72 -23.52 8.51
CA LEU A 12 11.31 -23.24 7.12
C LEU A 12 11.35 -24.51 6.27
N GLU A 13 10.39 -24.61 5.36
CA GLU A 13 10.39 -25.61 4.29
C GLU A 13 11.00 -25.02 3.02
N GLU A 14 11.53 -25.86 2.13
CA GLU A 14 11.95 -25.45 0.79
C GLU A 14 10.76 -24.83 0.05
N ILE A 15 10.97 -23.73 -0.65
CA ILE A 15 9.85 -22.97 -1.27
C ILE A 15 9.07 -23.78 -2.31
N GLU A 16 9.71 -24.73 -2.98
CA GLU A 16 9.06 -25.64 -3.91
C GLU A 16 8.09 -26.60 -3.23
N VAL A 17 8.40 -27.01 -1.97
CA VAL A 17 7.49 -27.84 -1.17
C VAL A 17 6.26 -27.02 -0.78
N VAL A 18 6.47 -25.79 -0.31
CA VAL A 18 5.37 -24.86 0.04
C VAL A 18 4.50 -24.59 -1.19
N ALA A 19 5.09 -24.24 -2.32
CA ALA A 19 4.38 -23.97 -3.58
C ALA A 19 3.56 -25.18 -4.07
N SER A 20 4.12 -26.38 -3.95
CA SER A 20 3.46 -27.63 -4.40
C SER A 20 2.20 -27.93 -3.60
N LYS A 21 2.11 -27.55 -2.31
CA LYS A 21 0.89 -27.69 -1.48
C LYS A 21 -0.32 -26.97 -2.09
N TYR A 22 -0.07 -25.91 -2.87
CA TYR A 22 -1.08 -25.08 -3.53
C TYR A 22 -1.23 -25.38 -5.03
N GLY A 23 -0.51 -26.39 -5.53
CA GLY A 23 -0.54 -26.76 -6.95
C GLY A 23 0.27 -25.82 -7.86
N ILE A 24 1.17 -25.02 -7.31
CA ILE A 24 2.13 -24.22 -8.10
C ILE A 24 3.25 -25.15 -8.53
N PRO A 25 3.50 -25.31 -9.86
CA PRO A 25 4.51 -26.25 -10.34
C PRO A 25 5.92 -25.83 -9.96
N ALA A 26 6.66 -26.65 -9.22
CA ALA A 26 8.02 -26.36 -8.76
C ALA A 26 8.98 -25.99 -9.91
N LYS A 27 8.85 -26.68 -11.06
CA LYS A 27 9.68 -26.40 -12.26
C LYS A 27 9.49 -25.01 -12.88
N GLU A 28 8.42 -24.30 -12.51
CA GLU A 28 8.10 -22.97 -13.00
C GLU A 28 8.67 -21.87 -12.10
N LEU A 29 9.17 -22.24 -10.91
CA LEU A 29 9.69 -21.28 -9.94
C LEU A 29 11.08 -20.80 -10.34
N GLU A 30 11.31 -19.49 -10.24
CA GLU A 30 12.64 -18.90 -10.28
C GLU A 30 13.12 -18.68 -8.85
N HIS A 31 14.04 -19.52 -8.38
CA HIS A 31 14.48 -19.56 -6.99
C HIS A 31 15.40 -18.39 -6.62
N TYR A 32 15.11 -17.75 -5.49
CA TYR A 32 15.96 -16.78 -4.82
C TYR A 32 16.43 -17.38 -3.47
N GLY A 33 17.34 -18.35 -3.56
CA GLY A 33 17.74 -19.21 -2.45
C GLY A 33 16.69 -20.31 -2.18
N HIS A 34 16.68 -20.86 -0.96
CA HIS A 34 15.87 -22.03 -0.61
C HIS A 34 14.40 -21.69 -0.27
N TYR A 35 14.15 -20.47 0.22
CA TYR A 35 12.89 -20.15 0.90
C TYR A 35 12.06 -19.07 0.20
N MET A 36 12.50 -18.61 -0.96
CA MET A 36 11.83 -17.58 -1.75
C MET A 36 11.95 -17.90 -3.24
N ALA A 37 10.95 -17.56 -4.03
CA ALA A 37 10.99 -17.68 -5.48
C ALA A 37 10.08 -16.65 -6.14
N LYS A 38 10.33 -16.37 -7.42
CA LYS A 38 9.37 -15.67 -8.29
C LYS A 38 8.50 -16.68 -9.02
N VAL A 39 7.22 -16.29 -9.21
CA VAL A 39 6.22 -17.11 -9.91
C VAL A 39 5.86 -16.40 -11.21
N PRO A 40 6.06 -17.03 -12.38
CA PRO A 40 5.83 -16.41 -13.67
C PRO A 40 4.37 -16.01 -13.87
N THR A 41 4.13 -14.81 -14.35
CA THR A 41 2.80 -14.21 -14.52
C THR A 41 1.89 -15.01 -15.47
N ARG A 42 2.46 -15.79 -16.41
CA ARG A 42 1.70 -16.67 -17.30
C ARG A 42 0.91 -17.78 -16.60
N LEU A 43 1.19 -18.03 -15.32
CA LEU A 43 0.44 -19.01 -14.52
C LEU A 43 -0.89 -18.46 -13.98
N ILE A 44 -1.15 -17.18 -14.13
CA ILE A 44 -2.43 -16.57 -13.74
C ILE A 44 -3.55 -17.16 -14.61
N ASP A 45 -4.57 -17.71 -13.95
CA ASP A 45 -5.75 -18.28 -14.56
C ASP A 45 -6.98 -17.41 -14.21
N GLU A 46 -7.47 -16.64 -15.16
CA GLU A 46 -8.58 -15.70 -14.95
C GLU A 46 -9.90 -16.39 -14.55
N GLU A 47 -10.12 -17.66 -14.93
CA GLU A 47 -11.31 -18.38 -14.49
C GLU A 47 -11.21 -18.79 -13.02
N ARG A 48 -10.03 -19.20 -12.57
CA ARG A 48 -9.79 -19.45 -11.14
C ARG A 48 -9.88 -18.16 -10.33
N VAL A 49 -9.35 -17.04 -10.85
CA VAL A 49 -9.46 -15.73 -10.23
C VAL A 49 -10.92 -15.35 -9.96
N LYS A 50 -11.82 -15.56 -10.91
CA LYS A 50 -13.27 -15.28 -10.74
C LYS A 50 -13.93 -16.12 -9.64
N ASN A 51 -13.47 -17.34 -9.45
CA ASN A 51 -14.04 -18.29 -8.50
C ASN A 51 -13.43 -18.20 -7.09
N SER A 52 -12.34 -17.49 -6.92
CA SER A 52 -11.67 -17.29 -5.62
C SER A 52 -12.35 -16.21 -4.78
N ASN A 53 -12.29 -16.35 -3.46
CA ASN A 53 -12.87 -15.41 -2.50
C ASN A 53 -11.82 -14.38 -2.07
N LEU A 54 -11.83 -13.21 -2.68
CA LEU A 54 -10.97 -12.09 -2.30
C LEU A 54 -11.52 -11.38 -1.06
N ILE A 55 -10.69 -11.22 -0.05
CA ILE A 55 -10.99 -10.55 1.22
C ILE A 55 -10.05 -9.37 1.39
N LEU A 56 -10.61 -8.18 1.61
CA LEU A 56 -9.83 -6.99 1.93
C LEU A 56 -9.72 -6.82 3.43
N VAL A 57 -8.50 -6.65 3.94
CA VAL A 57 -8.23 -6.22 5.31
C VAL A 57 -7.82 -4.74 5.32
N THR A 58 -8.57 -3.95 6.02
CA THR A 58 -8.31 -2.54 6.27
C THR A 58 -8.43 -2.23 7.76
N ALA A 59 -8.46 -0.97 8.19
CA ALA A 59 -8.53 -0.63 9.61
C ALA A 59 -9.24 0.68 9.87
N ILE A 60 -9.53 0.92 11.14
CA ILE A 60 -9.82 2.26 11.67
C ILE A 60 -8.63 3.21 11.40
N THR A 61 -8.81 4.51 11.61
CA THR A 61 -7.73 5.48 11.50
C THR A 61 -6.54 5.06 12.38
N PRO A 62 -5.31 4.90 11.83
CA PRO A 62 -4.19 4.33 12.57
C PRO A 62 -3.68 5.27 13.67
N THR A 63 -3.07 4.67 14.68
CA THR A 63 -2.27 5.36 15.70
C THR A 63 -0.78 5.31 15.34
N LYS A 64 0.06 6.03 16.09
CA LYS A 64 1.52 5.93 15.95
C LYS A 64 2.06 4.52 16.27
N ALA A 65 1.37 3.78 17.14
CA ALA A 65 1.72 2.40 17.51
C ALA A 65 1.32 1.36 16.45
N GLY A 66 0.56 1.77 15.41
CA GLY A 66 -0.03 0.87 14.44
C GLY A 66 -1.37 0.27 14.92
N ILE A 67 -2.02 -0.51 14.07
CA ILE A 67 -3.29 -1.21 14.35
C ILE A 67 -3.16 -2.72 14.15
N GLY A 68 -2.05 -3.20 13.55
CA GLY A 68 -1.81 -4.62 13.34
C GLY A 68 -2.54 -5.23 12.12
N LYS A 69 -2.79 -4.44 11.05
CA LYS A 69 -3.43 -4.97 9.82
C LYS A 69 -2.71 -6.17 9.23
N THR A 70 -1.39 -6.09 9.03
CA THR A 70 -0.60 -7.19 8.46
C THR A 70 -0.67 -8.42 9.33
N THR A 71 -0.61 -8.26 10.67
CA THR A 71 -0.82 -9.34 11.64
C THR A 71 -2.19 -10.00 11.46
N VAL A 72 -3.27 -9.22 11.31
CA VAL A 72 -4.61 -9.77 11.06
C VAL A 72 -4.71 -10.41 9.69
N THR A 73 -4.09 -9.85 8.66
CA THR A 73 -4.10 -10.39 7.29
C THR A 73 -3.43 -11.77 7.23
N ILE A 74 -2.24 -11.89 7.79
CA ILE A 74 -1.53 -13.17 7.88
C ILE A 74 -2.28 -14.11 8.84
N GLY A 75 -2.68 -13.62 10.02
CA GLY A 75 -3.41 -14.38 11.01
C GLY A 75 -4.70 -15.01 10.47
N LEU A 76 -5.46 -14.27 9.67
CA LEU A 76 -6.66 -14.80 9.02
C LEU A 76 -6.32 -15.89 8.00
N ALA A 77 -5.26 -15.72 7.20
CA ALA A 77 -4.82 -16.77 6.29
C ALA A 77 -4.45 -18.05 7.03
N LEU A 78 -3.71 -17.92 8.15
CA LEU A 78 -3.40 -19.04 9.04
C LEU A 78 -4.65 -19.63 9.68
N GLY A 79 -5.60 -18.80 10.15
CA GLY A 79 -6.86 -19.26 10.75
C GLY A 79 -7.74 -20.01 9.76
N LEU A 80 -7.83 -19.57 8.51
CA LEU A 80 -8.51 -20.28 7.44
C LEU A 80 -7.83 -21.62 7.15
N HIS A 81 -6.51 -21.66 7.10
CA HIS A 81 -5.77 -22.92 6.97
C HIS A 81 -6.00 -23.85 8.15
N HIS A 82 -6.00 -23.31 9.39
CA HIS A 82 -6.27 -24.06 10.62
C HIS A 82 -7.66 -24.75 10.60
N ILE A 83 -8.66 -24.14 9.99
CA ILE A 83 -10.00 -24.74 9.81
C ILE A 83 -10.15 -25.54 8.50
N GLY A 84 -9.04 -25.86 7.82
CA GLY A 84 -8.98 -26.74 6.64
C GLY A 84 -9.34 -26.06 5.32
N LYS A 85 -9.27 -24.75 5.22
CA LYS A 85 -9.50 -23.99 3.98
C LYS A 85 -8.19 -23.68 3.26
N ASN A 86 -8.18 -23.69 1.94
CA ASN A 86 -7.04 -23.27 1.13
C ASN A 86 -6.98 -21.72 1.07
N ALA A 87 -6.07 -21.13 1.83
CA ALA A 87 -5.94 -19.69 1.95
C ALA A 87 -4.51 -19.22 1.65
N ILE A 88 -4.40 -18.08 0.96
CA ILE A 88 -3.13 -17.41 0.61
C ILE A 88 -3.26 -15.93 0.94
N CYS A 89 -2.25 -15.33 1.57
CA CYS A 89 -2.20 -13.88 1.71
C CYS A 89 -1.35 -13.21 0.62
N ALA A 90 -1.76 -12.02 0.19
CA ALA A 90 -1.05 -11.19 -0.76
C ALA A 90 -0.73 -9.83 -0.12
N LEU A 91 0.56 -9.54 0.05
CA LEU A 91 1.09 -8.44 0.87
C LEU A 91 1.93 -7.49 0.03
N ARG A 92 2.18 -6.29 0.59
CA ARG A 92 3.16 -5.36 0.04
C ARG A 92 4.57 -5.70 0.50
N GLU A 93 5.52 -5.41 -0.37
CA GLU A 93 6.94 -5.45 -0.04
C GLU A 93 7.31 -4.25 0.85
N PRO A 94 8.11 -4.42 1.93
CA PRO A 94 8.56 -3.33 2.77
C PRO A 94 9.63 -2.47 2.09
N SER A 95 9.64 -1.16 2.43
CA SER A 95 10.64 -0.18 2.02
C SER A 95 11.69 0.00 3.09
N LEU A 96 12.96 0.13 2.72
CA LEU A 96 14.08 0.33 3.64
C LEU A 96 13.95 1.63 4.46
N GLY A 97 13.36 2.68 3.88
CA GLY A 97 13.18 3.95 4.58
C GLY A 97 12.43 3.79 5.92
N PRO A 98 11.21 3.23 5.96
CA PRO A 98 10.52 2.91 7.21
C PRO A 98 11.24 1.90 8.09
N VAL A 99 11.80 0.84 7.52
CA VAL A 99 12.51 -0.23 8.28
C VAL A 99 13.65 0.35 9.10
N PHE A 100 14.48 1.21 8.50
CA PHE A 100 15.59 1.89 9.17
C PHE A 100 15.19 3.20 9.86
N GLY A 101 13.97 3.69 9.61
CA GLY A 101 13.44 4.97 10.14
C GLY A 101 12.60 4.83 11.39
N MET A 102 11.28 4.84 11.23
CA MET A 102 10.32 4.95 12.35
C MET A 102 9.45 3.72 12.57
N LYS A 103 9.39 2.79 11.62
CA LYS A 103 8.42 1.69 11.63
C LYS A 103 9.15 0.41 11.29
N GLY A 104 8.82 -0.68 11.98
CA GLY A 104 9.24 -2.02 11.59
C GLY A 104 8.80 -2.40 10.17
N GLY A 105 9.30 -3.53 9.67
CA GLY A 105 8.98 -4.06 8.35
C GLY A 105 7.51 -4.43 8.19
N ALA A 106 7.14 -4.89 7.00
CA ALA A 106 5.78 -5.30 6.66
C ALA A 106 5.58 -6.83 6.73
N CYS A 107 6.42 -7.55 7.50
CA CYS A 107 6.37 -9.02 7.59
C CYS A 107 5.36 -9.57 8.61
N GLY A 108 4.59 -8.71 9.28
CA GLY A 108 3.73 -9.11 10.40
C GLY A 108 4.47 -9.11 11.74
N GLY A 109 3.97 -9.86 12.73
CA GLY A 109 4.60 -9.96 14.05
C GLY A 109 4.05 -11.13 14.87
N GLY A 110 4.74 -11.49 15.96
CA GLY A 110 4.41 -12.65 16.74
C GLY A 110 4.44 -13.94 15.92
N TYR A 111 3.44 -14.79 16.11
CA TYR A 111 3.25 -16.01 15.32
C TYR A 111 2.58 -15.78 13.96
N THR A 112 2.36 -14.52 13.56
CA THR A 112 1.79 -14.14 12.27
C THR A 112 2.79 -13.35 11.44
N GLN A 113 3.80 -14.05 10.91
CA GLN A 113 4.85 -13.48 10.09
C GLN A 113 4.97 -14.20 8.74
N VAL A 114 5.44 -13.46 7.72
CA VAL A 114 5.99 -14.03 6.49
C VAL A 114 7.51 -14.12 6.59
N LEU A 115 8.06 -15.23 6.10
CA LEU A 115 9.46 -15.62 6.31
C LEU A 115 10.14 -15.96 4.97
N PRO A 116 11.45 -15.74 4.87
CA PRO A 116 12.41 -15.26 5.89
C PRO A 116 12.35 -13.73 6.10
N MET A 117 12.05 -13.30 7.30
CA MET A 117 11.74 -11.93 7.67
C MET A 117 12.91 -10.95 7.38
N ASP A 118 14.13 -11.34 7.70
CA ASP A 118 15.34 -10.56 7.46
C ASP A 118 15.57 -10.29 5.97
N LYS A 119 15.33 -11.28 5.09
CA LYS A 119 15.47 -11.12 3.64
C LYS A 119 14.39 -10.19 3.09
N ILE A 120 13.12 -10.41 3.49
CA ILE A 120 11.98 -9.63 3.03
C ILE A 120 12.12 -8.15 3.45
N ASN A 121 12.55 -7.87 4.69
CA ASN A 121 12.69 -6.51 5.21
C ASN A 121 13.92 -5.75 4.66
N LEU A 122 14.86 -6.41 4.02
CA LEU A 122 16.08 -5.79 3.47
C LEU A 122 16.01 -5.69 1.94
N HIS A 123 16.66 -6.58 1.23
CA HIS A 123 16.77 -6.50 -0.24
C HIS A 123 15.84 -7.46 -0.98
N PHE A 124 15.24 -8.40 -0.26
CA PHE A 124 14.29 -9.40 -0.75
C PHE A 124 14.77 -10.09 -2.06
N THR A 125 14.06 -9.87 -3.15
CA THR A 125 14.41 -10.38 -4.50
C THR A 125 14.90 -9.28 -5.44
N GLY A 126 15.04 -8.05 -4.94
CA GLY A 126 15.60 -6.92 -5.69
C GLY A 126 14.57 -6.05 -6.42
N ASP A 127 13.27 -6.22 -6.20
CA ASP A 127 12.23 -5.45 -6.91
C ASP A 127 12.35 -3.94 -6.65
N PHE A 128 12.58 -3.52 -5.40
CA PHE A 128 12.82 -2.11 -5.07
C PHE A 128 14.08 -1.56 -5.73
N HIS A 129 15.15 -2.36 -5.82
CA HIS A 129 16.36 -1.97 -6.55
C HIS A 129 16.06 -1.80 -8.05
N ALA A 130 15.32 -2.71 -8.67
CA ALA A 130 14.93 -2.62 -10.08
C ALA A 130 14.11 -1.34 -10.34
N ILE A 131 13.13 -1.03 -9.49
CA ILE A 131 12.30 0.18 -9.58
C ILE A 131 13.16 1.43 -9.43
N THR A 132 14.03 1.49 -8.42
CA THR A 132 14.95 2.62 -8.17
C THR A 132 15.87 2.82 -9.37
N SER A 133 16.46 1.75 -9.89
CA SER A 133 17.36 1.77 -11.04
C SER A 133 16.65 2.23 -12.31
N ALA A 134 15.46 1.69 -12.60
CA ALA A 134 14.65 2.07 -13.75
C ALA A 134 14.28 3.57 -13.71
N HIS A 135 13.80 4.05 -12.55
CA HIS A 135 13.43 5.45 -12.36
C HIS A 135 14.62 6.39 -12.57
N ASN A 136 15.75 6.10 -11.92
CA ASN A 136 16.95 6.94 -12.01
C ASN A 136 17.63 6.86 -13.38
N THR A 137 17.50 5.73 -14.08
CA THR A 137 17.98 5.59 -15.47
C THR A 137 17.21 6.50 -16.40
N ILE A 138 15.88 6.63 -16.25
CA ILE A 138 15.08 7.62 -17.00
C ILE A 138 15.62 9.03 -16.75
N THR A 139 15.89 9.38 -15.47
CA THR A 139 16.43 10.72 -15.13
C THR A 139 17.77 10.97 -15.80
N ALA A 140 18.70 9.99 -15.72
CA ALA A 140 20.04 10.13 -16.32
C ALA A 140 19.95 10.27 -17.85
N LEU A 141 19.08 9.50 -18.50
CA LEU A 141 18.87 9.58 -19.95
C LEU A 141 18.22 10.89 -20.37
N LEU A 142 17.29 11.40 -19.57
CA LEU A 142 16.67 12.72 -19.80
C LEU A 142 17.70 13.86 -19.67
N ASP A 143 18.48 13.86 -18.59
CA ASP A 143 19.54 14.86 -18.38
C ASP A 143 20.57 14.81 -19.53
N ASN A 144 20.96 13.61 -19.96
CA ASN A 144 21.85 13.43 -21.12
C ASN A 144 21.21 13.90 -22.42
N TYR A 145 19.93 13.61 -22.66
CA TYR A 145 19.21 14.05 -23.84
C TYR A 145 19.16 15.58 -23.93
N MET A 146 18.83 16.25 -22.85
CA MET A 146 18.85 17.72 -22.78
C MET A 146 20.25 18.28 -23.02
N TYR A 147 21.28 17.67 -22.42
CA TYR A 147 22.67 18.11 -22.59
C TYR A 147 23.16 17.97 -24.03
N GLN A 148 22.93 16.85 -24.67
CA GLN A 148 23.41 16.58 -26.03
C GLN A 148 22.65 17.37 -27.10
N ASN A 149 21.42 17.74 -26.86
CA ASN A 149 20.56 18.45 -27.82
C ASN A 149 20.44 19.96 -27.55
N ARG A 150 21.17 20.51 -26.56
CA ARG A 150 21.09 21.95 -26.23
C ARG A 150 21.49 22.85 -27.39
N ASP A 151 22.48 22.43 -28.17
CA ASP A 151 22.97 23.19 -29.32
C ASP A 151 22.04 23.07 -30.54
N ASN A 152 21.12 22.10 -30.54
CA ASN A 152 20.05 21.93 -31.55
C ASN A 152 18.76 22.68 -31.16
N GLY A 153 18.79 23.51 -30.10
CA GLY A 153 17.64 24.28 -29.64
C GLY A 153 16.64 23.50 -28.80
N PHE A 154 16.93 22.22 -28.43
CA PHE A 154 16.06 21.48 -27.55
C PHE A 154 16.22 21.95 -26.09
N ALA A 155 15.08 22.31 -25.49
CA ALA A 155 15.00 22.59 -24.06
C ALA A 155 13.63 22.18 -23.51
N LEU A 156 13.58 21.77 -22.25
CA LEU A 156 12.35 21.63 -21.49
C LEU A 156 12.14 22.90 -20.65
N ARG A 157 10.97 23.50 -20.79
CA ARG A 157 10.53 24.62 -19.96
C ARG A 157 10.33 24.18 -18.50
N GLU A 158 9.87 22.95 -18.31
CA GLU A 158 9.56 22.35 -17.01
C GLU A 158 9.92 20.88 -17.05
N VAL A 159 10.74 20.43 -16.11
CA VAL A 159 11.05 19.02 -15.87
C VAL A 159 10.26 18.55 -14.65
N LEU A 160 9.42 17.53 -14.82
CA LEU A 160 8.53 17.01 -13.79
C LEU A 160 9.13 15.78 -13.07
N TRP A 161 10.15 15.17 -13.67
CA TRP A 161 10.72 13.90 -13.22
C TRP A 161 11.90 14.12 -12.27
N ASN A 162 11.70 13.73 -11.01
CA ASN A 162 12.74 13.73 -9.98
C ASN A 162 13.59 12.45 -10.04
N ARG A 163 14.46 12.27 -9.06
CA ARG A 163 15.15 11.02 -8.75
C ARG A 163 14.42 10.29 -7.63
N VAL A 164 14.77 9.02 -7.38
CA VAL A 164 14.27 8.28 -6.22
C VAL A 164 15.40 7.58 -5.48
N LEU A 165 15.19 7.39 -4.16
CA LEU A 165 16.06 6.61 -3.31
C LEU A 165 15.22 5.96 -2.21
N ASP A 166 15.48 4.68 -1.90
CA ASP A 166 14.69 3.96 -0.89
C ASP A 166 15.23 4.17 0.52
N VAL A 167 15.35 5.42 0.93
CA VAL A 167 15.73 5.86 2.27
C VAL A 167 14.91 7.07 2.70
N ASN A 168 14.90 7.36 4.00
CA ASN A 168 14.36 8.60 4.54
C ASN A 168 15.47 9.64 4.65
N ASP A 169 15.51 10.61 3.73
CA ASP A 169 16.54 11.66 3.71
C ASP A 169 15.96 13.04 3.36
N ARG A 170 15.75 13.86 4.38
CA ARG A 170 15.21 15.22 4.20
C ARG A 170 16.14 16.17 3.45
N GLY A 171 17.44 15.89 3.44
CA GLY A 171 18.43 16.69 2.73
C GLY A 171 18.37 16.58 1.21
N LEU A 172 17.69 15.53 0.71
CA LEU A 172 17.55 15.28 -0.72
C LEU A 172 16.24 15.80 -1.34
N ARG A 173 15.37 16.46 -0.56
CA ARG A 173 14.09 16.96 -1.08
C ARG A 173 14.26 17.95 -2.23
N ASP A 174 15.20 18.87 -2.04
CA ASP A 174 15.53 19.89 -3.03
C ASP A 174 17.05 19.94 -3.18
N ILE A 175 17.55 19.74 -4.39
CA ILE A 175 18.97 19.73 -4.75
C ILE A 175 19.23 20.52 -6.04
N VAL A 176 20.47 20.84 -6.28
CA VAL A 176 20.93 21.39 -7.57
C VAL A 176 21.80 20.35 -8.27
N THR A 177 21.47 20.01 -9.51
CA THR A 177 22.24 19.09 -10.36
C THR A 177 23.05 19.85 -11.39
N GLY A 178 24.05 19.21 -12.03
CA GLY A 178 24.87 19.78 -13.11
C GLY A 178 25.94 20.76 -12.64
N MET A 179 26.24 20.87 -11.34
CA MET A 179 27.29 21.70 -10.79
C MET A 179 28.68 21.19 -11.17
N GLY A 180 29.69 22.09 -11.22
CA GLY A 180 31.10 21.75 -11.46
C GLY A 180 31.58 21.98 -12.89
N GLY A 181 30.80 22.66 -13.72
CA GLY A 181 31.21 23.09 -15.07
C GLY A 181 30.42 22.46 -16.21
N LYS A 182 30.67 22.94 -17.43
CA LYS A 182 29.86 22.57 -18.62
C LYS A 182 29.82 21.08 -18.93
N ALA A 183 30.83 20.33 -18.55
CA ALA A 183 30.90 18.87 -18.79
C ALA A 183 29.95 18.06 -17.89
N ASN A 184 29.45 18.66 -16.80
CA ASN A 184 28.59 17.97 -15.83
C ASN A 184 27.08 18.09 -16.13
N GLY A 185 26.72 18.68 -17.26
CA GLY A 185 25.34 18.82 -17.70
C GLY A 185 24.76 20.22 -17.55
N ILE A 186 23.43 20.31 -17.51
CA ILE A 186 22.70 21.57 -17.36
C ILE A 186 22.39 21.78 -15.88
N VAL A 187 22.76 22.95 -15.35
CA VAL A 187 22.45 23.29 -13.94
C VAL A 187 20.95 23.53 -13.79
N ARG A 188 20.33 22.75 -12.91
CA ARG A 188 18.89 22.90 -12.62
C ARG A 188 18.55 22.42 -11.20
N GLU A 189 17.45 22.92 -10.68
CA GLU A 189 16.82 22.36 -9.49
C GLU A 189 16.26 20.96 -9.78
N SER A 190 16.30 20.08 -8.81
CA SER A 190 15.79 18.72 -8.83
C SER A 190 15.54 18.28 -7.40
N GLY A 191 15.15 17.02 -7.20
CA GLY A 191 14.94 16.44 -5.88
C GLY A 191 14.90 14.92 -5.93
N PHE A 192 14.73 14.32 -4.76
CA PHE A 192 14.49 12.90 -4.61
C PHE A 192 13.15 12.66 -3.94
N ASP A 193 12.40 11.69 -4.46
CA ASP A 193 11.28 11.07 -3.78
C ASP A 193 11.73 9.72 -3.18
N ILE A 194 11.00 9.20 -2.21
CA ILE A 194 11.23 7.83 -1.75
C ILE A 194 10.71 6.83 -2.80
N THR A 195 11.41 5.71 -2.99
CA THR A 195 11.05 4.72 -4.04
C THR A 195 9.57 4.30 -4.04
N PRO A 196 8.89 4.07 -2.90
CA PRO A 196 7.44 3.81 -2.88
C PRO A 196 6.54 4.91 -3.44
N ALA A 197 7.05 6.13 -3.62
CA ALA A 197 6.35 7.26 -4.25
C ALA A 197 6.61 7.36 -5.76
N SER A 198 7.49 6.52 -6.30
CA SER A 198 7.80 6.46 -7.73
C SER A 198 6.57 6.11 -8.56
N GLU A 199 6.41 6.79 -9.71
CA GLU A 199 5.42 6.36 -10.70
C GLU A 199 5.71 4.96 -11.24
N ILE A 200 7.00 4.55 -11.35
CA ILE A 200 7.40 3.18 -11.74
C ILE A 200 6.85 2.15 -10.74
N MET A 201 6.88 2.43 -9.43
CA MET A 201 6.25 1.56 -8.42
C MET A 201 4.75 1.40 -8.67
N ALA A 202 4.04 2.49 -8.96
CA ALA A 202 2.62 2.44 -9.26
C ALA A 202 2.34 1.68 -10.58
N ILE A 203 3.15 1.90 -11.60
CA ILE A 203 3.07 1.19 -12.89
C ILE A 203 3.24 -0.31 -12.69
N LEU A 204 4.28 -0.76 -11.98
CA LEU A 204 4.53 -2.17 -11.69
C LEU A 204 3.34 -2.83 -10.96
N CYS A 205 2.75 -2.12 -9.99
CA CYS A 205 1.62 -2.63 -9.23
C CYS A 205 0.30 -2.68 -10.02
N LEU A 206 0.14 -1.85 -11.06
CA LEU A 206 -1.07 -1.75 -11.87
C LEU A 206 -0.96 -2.42 -13.24
N ALA A 207 0.24 -2.80 -13.67
CA ALA A 207 0.46 -3.51 -14.92
C ALA A 207 -0.19 -4.91 -14.91
N LYS A 208 -0.71 -5.32 -16.09
CA LYS A 208 -1.37 -6.62 -16.29
C LYS A 208 -0.41 -7.67 -16.84
N ASP A 209 0.57 -7.23 -17.61
CA ASP A 209 1.58 -8.04 -18.29
C ASP A 209 2.77 -7.17 -18.73
N GLU A 210 3.74 -7.76 -19.42
CA GLU A 210 4.94 -7.07 -19.91
C GLU A 210 4.61 -6.01 -20.98
N ASP A 211 3.64 -6.27 -21.84
CA ASP A 211 3.22 -5.32 -22.89
C ASP A 211 2.53 -4.09 -22.29
N ASP A 212 1.65 -4.29 -21.31
CA ASP A 212 1.02 -3.19 -20.56
C ASP A 212 2.04 -2.41 -19.73
N LEU A 213 3.03 -3.11 -19.13
CA LEU A 213 4.15 -2.47 -18.43
C LEU A 213 4.90 -1.51 -19.38
N ARG A 214 5.28 -2.00 -20.57
CA ARG A 214 5.99 -1.19 -21.57
C ARG A 214 5.16 -0.01 -22.05
N ARG A 215 3.88 -0.23 -22.39
CA ARG A 215 2.95 0.83 -22.79
C ARG A 215 2.82 1.93 -21.74
N ARG A 216 2.73 1.55 -20.48
CA ARG A 216 2.67 2.49 -19.35
C ARG A 216 3.97 3.29 -19.20
N ILE A 217 5.12 2.63 -19.33
CA ILE A 217 6.43 3.29 -19.29
C ILE A 217 6.55 4.32 -20.44
N GLU A 218 6.11 3.99 -21.64
CA GLU A 218 6.10 4.91 -22.79
C GLU A 218 5.33 6.20 -22.50
N ASN A 219 4.25 6.11 -21.73
CA ASN A 219 3.35 7.24 -21.43
C ASN A 219 3.80 8.10 -20.24
N ILE A 220 4.87 7.75 -19.53
CA ILE A 220 5.38 8.57 -18.41
C ILE A 220 5.69 9.99 -18.92
N LEU A 221 5.10 10.98 -18.27
CA LEU A 221 5.29 12.42 -18.58
C LEU A 221 6.55 12.93 -17.87
N LEU A 222 7.57 13.29 -18.64
CA LEU A 222 8.86 13.76 -18.12
C LEU A 222 8.92 15.29 -17.95
N GLY A 223 8.17 16.03 -18.76
CA GLY A 223 8.16 17.49 -18.73
C GLY A 223 7.44 18.11 -19.91
N TYR A 224 7.67 19.39 -20.11
CA TYR A 224 7.11 20.16 -21.22
C TYR A 224 8.19 20.90 -21.98
N THR A 225 8.12 20.86 -23.32
CA THR A 225 9.01 21.64 -24.20
C THR A 225 8.76 23.16 -24.03
N VAL A 226 9.65 23.99 -24.59
CA VAL A 226 9.48 25.43 -24.57
C VAL A 226 8.18 25.88 -25.25
N GLU A 227 7.69 25.11 -26.23
CA GLU A 227 6.41 25.34 -26.91
C GLU A 227 5.21 24.85 -26.08
N GLY A 228 5.44 24.25 -24.92
CA GLY A 228 4.39 23.73 -24.04
C GLY A 228 3.86 22.34 -24.40
N LYS A 229 4.52 21.62 -25.31
CA LYS A 229 4.14 20.25 -25.68
C LYS A 229 4.62 19.28 -24.60
N PRO A 230 3.83 18.22 -24.27
CA PRO A 230 4.30 17.17 -23.38
C PRO A 230 5.49 16.43 -24.00
N PHE A 231 6.46 16.06 -23.15
CA PHE A 231 7.61 15.23 -23.48
C PHE A 231 7.62 13.99 -22.60
N THR A 232 7.57 12.83 -23.22
CA THR A 232 7.36 11.53 -22.55
C THR A 232 8.57 10.61 -22.68
N VAL A 233 8.54 9.47 -21.98
CA VAL A 233 9.56 8.41 -22.15
C VAL A 233 9.54 7.86 -23.59
N LYS A 234 8.39 7.86 -24.26
CA LYS A 234 8.29 7.49 -25.67
C LYS A 234 9.10 8.44 -26.56
N ASP A 235 9.00 9.75 -26.29
CA ASP A 235 9.75 10.77 -27.04
C ASP A 235 11.26 10.66 -26.76
N LEU A 236 11.64 10.28 -25.54
CA LEU A 236 13.03 9.99 -25.17
C LEU A 236 13.57 8.70 -25.84
N GLY A 237 12.68 7.79 -26.27
CA GLY A 237 13.03 6.59 -27.02
C GLY A 237 13.64 5.45 -26.21
N VAL A 238 13.40 5.39 -24.88
CA VAL A 238 14.10 4.45 -23.98
C VAL A 238 13.20 3.42 -23.29
N ALA A 239 11.91 3.41 -23.59
CA ALA A 239 10.93 2.56 -22.89
C ALA A 239 11.30 1.07 -22.85
N ALA A 240 11.82 0.52 -23.95
CA ALA A 240 12.24 -0.88 -24.01
C ALA A 240 13.37 -1.19 -23.02
N ALA A 241 14.37 -0.31 -22.91
CA ALA A 241 15.48 -0.49 -21.96
C ALA A 241 15.00 -0.45 -20.50
N ILE A 242 14.04 0.43 -20.20
CA ILE A 242 13.42 0.54 -18.85
C ILE A 242 12.57 -0.69 -18.56
N THR A 243 11.82 -1.22 -19.54
CA THR A 243 11.06 -2.48 -19.38
C THR A 243 11.98 -3.65 -19.08
N ILE A 244 13.14 -3.75 -19.74
CA ILE A 244 14.15 -4.79 -19.48
C ILE A 244 14.61 -4.76 -18.02
N LEU A 245 14.87 -3.58 -17.44
CA LEU A 245 15.26 -3.44 -16.03
C LEU A 245 14.18 -3.92 -15.05
N LEU A 246 12.92 -3.90 -15.45
CA LEU A 246 11.77 -4.27 -14.62
C LEU A 246 11.23 -5.68 -14.89
N ARG A 247 11.79 -6.38 -15.86
CA ARG A 247 11.22 -7.65 -16.35
C ARG A 247 11.09 -8.70 -15.26
N ASP A 248 12.15 -8.91 -14.48
CA ASP A 248 12.15 -9.89 -13.39
C ASP A 248 11.32 -9.38 -12.21
N ALA A 249 11.33 -8.07 -11.95
CA ALA A 249 10.54 -7.44 -10.90
C ALA A 249 9.02 -7.50 -11.17
N LEU A 250 8.56 -7.79 -12.39
CA LEU A 250 7.15 -7.91 -12.72
C LEU A 250 6.51 -9.19 -12.15
N ALA A 251 7.30 -10.25 -11.95
CA ALA A 251 6.83 -11.52 -11.42
C ALA A 251 6.65 -11.45 -9.89
N PRO A 252 5.48 -11.86 -9.34
CA PRO A 252 5.25 -11.88 -7.90
C PRO A 252 6.18 -12.84 -7.16
N ASN A 253 6.53 -12.47 -5.92
CA ASN A 253 7.38 -13.28 -5.05
C ASN A 253 6.52 -14.18 -4.15
N ILE A 254 6.80 -15.49 -4.14
CA ILE A 254 6.24 -16.44 -3.19
C ILE A 254 7.21 -16.63 -2.02
N VAL A 255 6.65 -16.61 -0.82
CA VAL A 255 7.30 -16.87 0.45
C VAL A 255 6.40 -17.75 1.32
N GLN A 256 6.78 -18.00 2.56
CA GLN A 256 6.00 -18.79 3.49
C GLN A 256 5.70 -18.02 4.78
N THR A 257 4.68 -18.47 5.49
CA THR A 257 4.35 -17.96 6.82
C THR A 257 5.04 -18.78 7.91
N THR A 258 4.87 -18.37 9.17
CA THR A 258 5.32 -19.13 10.35
C THR A 258 4.73 -20.54 10.46
N GLU A 259 3.63 -20.85 9.76
CA GLU A 259 3.00 -22.18 9.70
C GLU A 259 3.20 -22.85 8.33
N ASN A 260 4.21 -22.45 7.56
CA ASN A 260 4.57 -23.00 6.25
C ASN A 260 3.41 -22.99 5.23
N THR A 261 2.55 -21.98 5.30
CA THR A 261 1.55 -21.69 4.26
C THR A 261 2.12 -20.67 3.26
N ALA A 262 1.62 -20.68 2.02
CA ALA A 262 2.10 -19.78 0.99
C ALA A 262 1.61 -18.33 1.23
N ALA A 263 2.47 -17.38 0.91
CA ALA A 263 2.15 -15.96 0.82
C ALA A 263 2.81 -15.33 -0.40
N PHE A 264 2.15 -14.36 -1.02
CA PHE A 264 2.74 -13.53 -2.07
C PHE A 264 3.10 -12.16 -1.51
N VAL A 265 4.31 -11.68 -1.81
CA VAL A 265 4.79 -10.34 -1.43
C VAL A 265 5.29 -9.65 -2.69
N HIS A 266 4.66 -8.53 -3.09
CA HIS A 266 5.02 -7.87 -4.34
C HIS A 266 4.51 -6.43 -4.42
N GLY A 267 5.43 -5.49 -4.73
CA GLY A 267 5.16 -4.07 -4.81
C GLY A 267 4.90 -3.41 -3.44
N GLY A 268 5.28 -2.16 -3.27
CA GLY A 268 5.25 -1.48 -1.98
C GLY A 268 4.87 0.00 -2.02
N PRO A 269 3.83 0.44 -2.79
CA PRO A 269 3.44 1.84 -2.81
C PRO A 269 2.83 2.26 -1.47
N PHE A 270 3.16 3.49 -0.99
CA PHE A 270 2.59 4.01 0.25
C PHE A 270 1.17 4.56 0.04
N ALA A 271 0.26 4.30 0.95
CA ALA A 271 -1.15 4.71 0.82
C ALA A 271 -1.42 6.21 1.09
N ASN A 272 -0.48 6.93 1.71
CA ASN A 272 -0.61 8.37 1.95
C ASN A 272 -0.01 9.25 0.85
N ILE A 273 0.70 8.65 -0.12
CA ILE A 273 1.33 9.35 -1.26
C ILE A 273 1.14 8.62 -2.59
N ALA A 274 0.65 7.39 -2.56
CA ALA A 274 0.34 6.53 -3.71
C ALA A 274 -0.90 5.68 -3.40
N HIS A 275 -1.20 4.66 -4.21
CA HIS A 275 -2.43 3.88 -4.04
C HIS A 275 -2.39 2.82 -2.92
N GLY A 276 -1.22 2.50 -2.36
CA GLY A 276 -1.11 1.78 -1.09
C GLY A 276 -1.52 0.31 -1.07
N CYS A 277 -1.50 -0.37 -2.22
CA CYS A 277 -1.86 -1.78 -2.37
C CYS A 277 -0.74 -2.55 -3.04
N ASN A 278 -0.66 -3.87 -2.79
CA ASN A 278 0.21 -4.75 -3.54
C ASN A 278 -0.22 -4.81 -5.02
N SER A 279 0.58 -5.48 -5.86
CA SER A 279 0.31 -5.54 -7.30
C SER A 279 -0.98 -6.30 -7.63
N ILE A 280 -1.58 -5.97 -8.79
CA ILE A 280 -2.68 -6.72 -9.39
C ILE A 280 -2.23 -8.16 -9.65
N LEU A 281 -1.02 -8.34 -10.17
CA LEU A 281 -0.45 -9.64 -10.51
C LEU A 281 -0.31 -10.56 -9.28
N ALA A 282 0.19 -10.04 -8.15
CA ALA A 282 0.29 -10.83 -6.92
C ALA A 282 -1.08 -11.25 -6.38
N THR A 283 -2.06 -10.36 -6.40
CA THR A 283 -3.43 -10.69 -5.97
C THR A 283 -4.06 -11.74 -6.89
N LYS A 284 -3.96 -11.59 -8.21
CA LYS A 284 -4.48 -12.58 -9.18
C LYS A 284 -3.74 -13.91 -9.10
N MET A 285 -2.41 -13.89 -8.87
CA MET A 285 -1.63 -15.09 -8.65
C MET A 285 -2.10 -15.86 -7.41
N ALA A 286 -2.28 -15.15 -6.29
CA ALA A 286 -2.84 -15.74 -5.08
C ALA A 286 -4.25 -16.31 -5.33
N MET A 287 -5.11 -15.61 -6.07
CA MET A 287 -6.47 -16.06 -6.42
C MET A 287 -6.48 -17.24 -7.39
N THR A 288 -5.44 -17.41 -8.20
CA THR A 288 -5.30 -18.59 -9.08
C THR A 288 -5.09 -19.87 -8.27
N PHE A 289 -4.40 -19.79 -7.14
CA PHE A 289 -3.99 -20.95 -6.36
C PHE A 289 -4.68 -21.07 -4.98
N GLY A 290 -5.32 -20.02 -4.50
CA GLY A 290 -6.05 -19.97 -3.23
C GLY A 290 -7.57 -19.91 -3.42
N GLU A 291 -8.31 -20.68 -2.64
CA GLU A 291 -9.77 -20.57 -2.53
C GLU A 291 -10.17 -19.27 -1.81
N TYR A 292 -9.43 -18.91 -0.78
CA TYR A 292 -9.55 -17.65 -0.04
C TYR A 292 -8.26 -16.85 -0.19
N VAL A 293 -8.38 -15.60 -0.59
CA VAL A 293 -7.22 -14.72 -0.74
C VAL A 293 -7.41 -13.48 0.12
N ILE A 294 -6.47 -13.29 1.04
CA ILE A 294 -6.49 -12.18 1.99
C ILE A 294 -5.47 -11.14 1.53
N THR A 295 -5.92 -9.93 1.27
CA THR A 295 -5.03 -8.81 0.93
C THR A 295 -5.28 -7.63 1.83
N GLU A 296 -4.31 -6.72 1.93
CA GLU A 296 -4.44 -5.53 2.75
C GLU A 296 -4.33 -4.24 1.93
N ALA A 297 -4.95 -3.18 2.46
CA ALA A 297 -4.74 -1.81 2.00
C ALA A 297 -4.07 -0.98 3.09
N GLY A 298 -3.18 -0.06 2.70
CA GLY A 298 -2.37 0.72 3.63
C GLY A 298 -3.17 1.71 4.47
N PHE A 299 -2.78 1.90 5.72
CA PHE A 299 -3.40 2.83 6.69
C PHE A 299 -4.88 2.54 6.99
N GLY A 300 -5.69 3.60 7.19
CA GLY A 300 -7.12 3.48 7.46
C GLY A 300 -7.95 3.25 6.19
N ALA A 301 -9.20 2.83 6.40
CA ALA A 301 -10.10 2.51 5.30
C ALA A 301 -10.43 3.72 4.42
N ASP A 302 -10.37 4.92 4.97
CA ASP A 302 -10.56 6.18 4.25
C ASP A 302 -9.48 6.45 3.19
N LEU A 303 -8.26 5.93 3.40
CA LEU A 303 -7.14 6.09 2.47
C LEU A 303 -6.90 4.82 1.64
N GLY A 304 -6.53 3.73 2.33
CA GLY A 304 -6.08 2.54 1.64
C GLY A 304 -7.22 1.78 0.98
N ALA A 305 -8.34 1.54 1.66
CA ALA A 305 -9.44 0.79 1.08
C ALA A 305 -10.16 1.58 -0.02
N GLU A 306 -10.34 2.89 0.13
CA GLU A 306 -10.87 3.75 -0.93
C GLU A 306 -10.06 3.56 -2.22
N LYS A 307 -8.71 3.68 -2.15
CA LYS A 307 -7.84 3.52 -3.31
C LYS A 307 -7.77 2.07 -3.84
N PHE A 308 -7.90 1.10 -2.96
CA PHE A 308 -8.02 -0.28 -3.36
C PHE A 308 -9.24 -0.50 -4.26
N PHE A 309 -10.39 0.08 -3.91
CA PHE A 309 -11.60 0.00 -4.73
C PHE A 309 -11.51 0.91 -5.96
N ASP A 310 -11.34 2.21 -5.76
CA ASP A 310 -11.44 3.21 -6.83
C ASP A 310 -10.27 3.20 -7.82
N ILE A 311 -9.12 2.61 -7.45
CA ILE A 311 -7.97 2.49 -8.35
C ILE A 311 -7.72 1.04 -8.75
N LYS A 312 -7.35 0.18 -7.78
CA LYS A 312 -6.91 -1.19 -8.08
C LYS A 312 -8.04 -2.05 -8.62
N CYS A 313 -9.18 -2.12 -7.93
CA CYS A 313 -10.33 -2.91 -8.38
C CYS A 313 -10.92 -2.36 -9.67
N ARG A 314 -11.06 -1.04 -9.81
CA ARG A 314 -11.52 -0.40 -11.05
C ARG A 314 -10.68 -0.80 -12.27
N LYS A 315 -9.34 -0.82 -12.14
CA LYS A 315 -8.43 -1.16 -13.24
C LYS A 315 -8.33 -2.67 -13.51
N SER A 316 -8.54 -3.50 -12.50
CA SER A 316 -8.32 -4.96 -12.58
C SER A 316 -9.61 -5.78 -12.73
N GLY A 317 -10.77 -5.19 -12.43
CA GLY A 317 -12.04 -5.92 -12.36
C GLY A 317 -12.19 -6.81 -11.13
N LEU A 318 -11.27 -6.74 -10.16
CA LEU A 318 -11.36 -7.52 -8.93
C LEU A 318 -12.58 -7.12 -8.10
N GLN A 319 -13.26 -8.11 -7.52
CA GLN A 319 -14.47 -7.95 -6.71
C GLN A 319 -14.28 -8.63 -5.35
N PRO A 320 -13.93 -7.90 -4.29
CA PRO A 320 -13.84 -8.47 -2.94
C PRO A 320 -15.21 -9.00 -2.47
N LYS A 321 -15.18 -10.18 -1.85
CA LYS A 321 -16.38 -10.81 -1.29
C LYS A 321 -16.67 -10.33 0.14
N LEU A 322 -15.67 -9.73 0.80
CA LEU A 322 -15.76 -9.28 2.19
C LEU A 322 -14.70 -8.24 2.47
N THR A 323 -15.01 -7.27 3.32
CA THR A 323 -14.05 -6.32 3.88
C THR A 323 -13.98 -6.48 5.40
N ILE A 324 -12.76 -6.61 5.93
CA ILE A 324 -12.49 -6.66 7.36
C ILE A 324 -11.93 -5.32 7.82
N VAL A 325 -12.58 -4.70 8.80
CA VAL A 325 -12.09 -3.49 9.46
C VAL A 325 -11.44 -3.89 10.77
N VAL A 326 -10.13 -3.73 10.85
CA VAL A 326 -9.36 -3.99 12.07
C VAL A 326 -9.52 -2.84 13.04
N ALA A 327 -9.88 -3.16 14.29
CA ALA A 327 -9.95 -2.23 15.39
C ALA A 327 -9.11 -2.72 16.58
N THR A 328 -8.62 -1.80 17.40
CA THR A 328 -7.91 -2.10 18.65
C THR A 328 -8.45 -1.23 19.78
N ALA A 329 -8.42 -1.73 21.02
CA ALA A 329 -8.81 -0.92 22.19
C ALA A 329 -8.00 0.37 22.26
N GLN A 330 -6.68 0.30 22.07
CA GLN A 330 -5.79 1.46 22.10
C GLN A 330 -6.14 2.49 21.02
N GLY A 331 -6.43 2.04 19.79
CA GLY A 331 -6.83 2.91 18.68
C GLY A 331 -8.15 3.63 18.98
N LEU A 332 -9.16 2.90 19.44
CA LEU A 332 -10.46 3.48 19.79
C LEU A 332 -10.35 4.46 20.96
N LYS A 333 -9.60 4.11 22.02
CA LYS A 333 -9.35 5.02 23.16
C LYS A 333 -8.68 6.32 22.72
N MET A 334 -7.67 6.24 21.86
CA MET A 334 -7.01 7.45 21.32
C MET A 334 -8.01 8.33 20.54
N HIS A 335 -8.84 7.71 19.69
CA HIS A 335 -9.91 8.44 18.97
C HIS A 335 -11.00 8.98 19.90
N GLY A 336 -11.19 8.38 21.06
CA GLY A 336 -12.07 8.88 22.13
C GLY A 336 -11.47 9.98 22.99
N GLY A 337 -10.24 10.44 22.66
CA GLY A 337 -9.57 11.54 23.35
C GLY A 337 -8.72 11.12 24.55
N VAL A 338 -8.47 9.82 24.73
CA VAL A 338 -7.54 9.34 25.77
C VAL A 338 -6.10 9.70 25.37
N PRO A 339 -5.30 10.32 26.25
CA PRO A 339 -3.89 10.64 25.99
C PRO A 339 -3.08 9.40 25.61
N VAL A 340 -2.10 9.57 24.71
CA VAL A 340 -1.29 8.44 24.16
C VAL A 340 -0.58 7.66 25.26
N GLU A 341 -0.14 8.31 26.32
CA GLU A 341 0.48 7.70 27.51
C GLU A 341 -0.46 6.80 28.31
N ASP A 342 -1.78 7.01 28.19
CA ASP A 342 -2.81 6.29 28.96
C ASP A 342 -3.61 5.28 28.13
N ILE A 343 -3.44 5.21 26.80
CA ILE A 343 -4.24 4.31 25.94
C ILE A 343 -4.06 2.82 26.25
N LYS A 344 -3.00 2.43 26.94
CA LYS A 344 -2.77 1.06 27.39
C LYS A 344 -3.54 0.71 28.67
N LYS A 345 -4.06 1.70 29.40
CA LYS A 345 -4.87 1.50 30.61
C LYS A 345 -6.34 1.31 30.23
N PRO A 346 -7.12 0.53 30.98
CA PRO A 346 -8.56 0.43 30.75
C PRO A 346 -9.24 1.81 30.81
N ASN A 347 -10.09 2.10 29.82
CA ASN A 347 -10.88 3.33 29.74
C ASN A 347 -12.11 3.12 28.84
N SER A 348 -13.14 2.50 29.40
CA SER A 348 -14.39 2.17 28.70
C SER A 348 -15.13 3.41 28.17
N GLU A 349 -15.06 4.54 28.86
CA GLU A 349 -15.70 5.79 28.41
C GLU A 349 -15.00 6.37 27.18
N GLY A 350 -13.68 6.44 27.20
CA GLY A 350 -12.88 6.88 26.06
C GLY A 350 -13.08 5.95 24.86
N LEU A 351 -13.09 4.63 25.10
CA LEU A 351 -13.34 3.65 24.04
C LEU A 351 -14.73 3.85 23.41
N LYS A 352 -15.79 4.02 24.19
CA LYS A 352 -17.15 4.30 23.70
C LYS A 352 -17.22 5.54 22.82
N LYS A 353 -16.54 6.63 23.19
CA LYS A 353 -16.44 7.84 22.36
C LYS A 353 -15.72 7.56 21.03
N GLY A 354 -14.69 6.72 21.05
CA GLY A 354 -13.92 6.34 19.87
C GLY A 354 -14.65 5.45 18.88
N LEU A 355 -15.76 4.80 19.29
CA LEU A 355 -16.59 3.99 18.38
C LEU A 355 -17.10 4.78 17.16
N ALA A 356 -17.24 6.10 17.27
CA ALA A 356 -17.61 6.94 16.12
C ALA A 356 -16.59 6.86 14.96
N ASN A 357 -15.30 6.67 15.25
CA ASN A 357 -14.28 6.45 14.21
C ASN A 357 -14.50 5.10 13.51
N LEU A 358 -14.75 4.04 14.27
CA LEU A 358 -15.08 2.72 13.73
C LEU A 358 -16.35 2.75 12.87
N ASP A 359 -17.42 3.38 13.37
CA ASP A 359 -18.69 3.54 12.67
C ASP A 359 -18.52 4.22 11.32
N LYS A 360 -17.76 5.32 11.26
CA LYS A 360 -17.49 6.03 10.00
C LYS A 360 -16.76 5.13 9.00
N HIS A 361 -15.77 4.37 9.44
CA HIS A 361 -15.06 3.42 8.56
C HIS A 361 -15.97 2.29 8.07
N ILE A 362 -16.82 1.72 8.94
CA ILE A 362 -17.80 0.69 8.55
C ILE A 362 -18.75 1.26 7.48
N LYS A 363 -19.34 2.43 7.71
CA LYS A 363 -20.25 3.08 6.76
C LYS A 363 -19.57 3.41 5.43
N ASN A 364 -18.33 3.85 5.46
CA ASN A 364 -17.55 4.08 4.25
C ASN A 364 -17.41 2.77 3.44
N MET A 365 -17.07 1.66 4.08
CA MET A 365 -16.97 0.37 3.37
C MET A 365 -18.30 -0.11 2.83
N GLN A 366 -19.35 0.04 3.60
CA GLN A 366 -20.72 -0.30 3.15
C GLN A 366 -21.17 0.54 1.96
N SER A 367 -20.75 1.82 1.85
CA SER A 367 -21.07 2.65 0.68
C SER A 367 -20.44 2.16 -0.62
N PHE A 368 -19.34 1.39 -0.55
CA PHE A 368 -18.74 0.66 -1.68
C PHE A 368 -19.46 -0.67 -2.00
N GLY A 369 -20.56 -1.00 -1.32
CA GLY A 369 -21.28 -2.26 -1.47
C GLY A 369 -20.68 -3.43 -0.69
N GLN A 370 -19.75 -3.15 0.23
CA GLN A 370 -19.07 -4.20 0.98
C GLN A 370 -19.88 -4.71 2.16
N THR A 371 -19.90 -6.03 2.32
CA THR A 371 -20.20 -6.65 3.60
C THR A 371 -18.98 -6.50 4.51
N VAL A 372 -19.22 -6.11 5.77
CA VAL A 372 -18.16 -5.75 6.71
C VAL A 372 -18.17 -6.67 7.92
N ILE A 373 -16.98 -7.10 8.34
CA ILE A 373 -16.69 -7.72 9.63
C ILE A 373 -15.70 -6.83 10.36
N VAL A 374 -15.83 -6.70 11.68
CA VAL A 374 -14.85 -6.08 12.56
C VAL A 374 -13.97 -7.17 13.18
N ALA A 375 -12.68 -7.10 12.90
CA ALA A 375 -11.67 -7.89 13.60
C ALA A 375 -11.06 -7.06 14.74
N PHE A 376 -11.34 -7.43 15.96
CA PHE A 376 -10.73 -6.81 17.13
C PHE A 376 -9.35 -7.44 17.36
N ASN A 377 -8.30 -6.70 17.01
CA ASN A 377 -6.92 -7.17 17.17
C ASN A 377 -6.49 -7.03 18.63
N HIS A 378 -6.47 -8.13 19.35
CA HIS A 378 -6.26 -8.23 20.79
C HIS A 378 -4.79 -8.02 21.17
N TYR A 379 -4.54 -7.17 22.15
CA TYR A 379 -3.25 -7.00 22.83
C TYR A 379 -3.33 -7.54 24.26
N ALA A 380 -2.21 -8.05 24.79
CA ALA A 380 -2.12 -8.69 26.09
C ALA A 380 -2.60 -7.84 27.30
N GLY A 381 -2.76 -6.55 27.13
CA GLY A 381 -3.28 -5.63 28.16
C GLY A 381 -4.75 -5.24 27.99
N ASP A 382 -5.43 -5.77 26.98
CA ASP A 382 -6.84 -5.45 26.74
C ASP A 382 -7.74 -6.19 27.74
N VAL A 383 -8.79 -5.51 28.21
CA VAL A 383 -9.75 -6.06 29.17
C VAL A 383 -11.03 -6.49 28.48
N GLU A 384 -11.65 -7.54 29.00
CA GLU A 384 -12.87 -8.14 28.43
C GLU A 384 -14.04 -7.13 28.33
N GLU A 385 -14.16 -6.22 29.29
CA GLU A 385 -15.19 -5.17 29.27
C GLU A 385 -15.08 -4.30 28.00
N GLU A 386 -13.86 -3.89 27.63
CA GLU A 386 -13.62 -3.07 26.43
C GLU A 386 -13.90 -3.87 25.13
N GLN A 387 -13.58 -5.16 25.12
CA GLN A 387 -13.90 -6.04 23.99
C GLN A 387 -15.42 -6.20 23.82
N ASN A 388 -16.15 -6.38 24.92
CA ASN A 388 -17.59 -6.54 24.92
C ASN A 388 -18.31 -5.25 24.45
N ILE A 389 -17.83 -4.07 24.82
CA ILE A 389 -18.37 -2.79 24.32
C ILE A 389 -18.30 -2.74 22.79
N VAL A 390 -17.19 -3.15 22.17
CA VAL A 390 -17.05 -3.14 20.70
C VAL A 390 -17.95 -4.22 20.08
N ARG A 391 -18.03 -5.40 20.69
CA ARG A 391 -18.92 -6.50 20.26
C ARG A 391 -20.38 -6.06 20.24
N GLU A 392 -20.89 -5.57 21.37
CA GLU A 392 -22.27 -5.10 21.51
C GLU A 392 -22.60 -3.99 20.51
N TYR A 393 -21.64 -3.09 20.28
CA TYR A 393 -21.79 -2.06 19.27
C TYR A 393 -21.94 -2.67 17.85
N CYS A 394 -21.07 -3.58 17.45
CA CYS A 394 -21.14 -4.24 16.14
C CYS A 394 -22.43 -5.02 15.96
N GLU A 395 -22.87 -5.77 16.99
CA GLU A 395 -24.13 -6.49 17.00
C GLU A 395 -25.34 -5.54 16.85
N SER A 396 -25.32 -4.39 17.52
CA SER A 396 -26.39 -3.39 17.45
C SER A 396 -26.60 -2.80 16.06
N ILE A 397 -25.57 -2.79 15.22
CA ILE A 397 -25.61 -2.30 13.84
C ILE A 397 -25.60 -3.43 12.80
N GLY A 398 -25.71 -4.70 13.23
CA GLY A 398 -25.77 -5.87 12.34
C GLY A 398 -24.48 -6.18 11.62
N VAL A 399 -23.33 -5.87 12.22
CA VAL A 399 -21.97 -6.12 11.68
C VAL A 399 -21.32 -7.27 12.45
N GLY A 400 -20.72 -8.21 11.73
CA GLY A 400 -20.01 -9.33 12.32
C GLY A 400 -18.80 -8.86 13.14
N PHE A 401 -18.54 -9.54 14.27
CA PHE A 401 -17.43 -9.24 15.16
C PHE A 401 -16.71 -10.52 15.57
N ALA A 402 -15.36 -10.51 15.51
CA ALA A 402 -14.52 -11.56 16.10
C ALA A 402 -13.26 -10.98 16.71
N ILE A 403 -12.78 -11.62 17.77
CA ILE A 403 -11.48 -11.33 18.36
C ILE A 403 -10.40 -12.04 17.53
N ASN A 404 -9.32 -11.32 17.25
CA ASN A 404 -8.12 -11.88 16.62
C ASN A 404 -6.97 -11.90 17.61
N ASP A 405 -6.56 -13.12 18.04
CA ASP A 405 -5.45 -13.36 18.96
C ASP A 405 -4.26 -14.06 18.24
N ALA A 406 -4.22 -13.92 16.93
CA ALA A 406 -3.24 -14.62 16.09
C ALA A 406 -1.78 -14.19 16.35
N TYR A 407 -1.55 -12.97 16.83
CA TYR A 407 -0.20 -12.54 17.24
C TYR A 407 0.41 -13.50 18.25
N ALA A 408 -0.37 -13.91 19.24
CA ALA A 408 0.08 -14.79 20.32
C ALA A 408 -0.05 -16.28 19.99
N LYS A 409 -1.01 -16.67 19.14
CA LYS A 409 -1.43 -18.08 18.98
C LYS A 409 -1.43 -18.58 17.51
N GLY A 410 -0.92 -17.78 16.56
CA GLY A 410 -0.95 -18.19 15.16
C GLY A 410 -2.36 -18.44 14.62
N GLY A 411 -2.52 -19.45 13.78
CA GLY A 411 -3.80 -19.79 13.14
C GLY A 411 -4.92 -20.15 14.12
N GLU A 412 -4.61 -20.80 15.23
CA GLU A 412 -5.58 -21.10 16.28
C GLU A 412 -6.24 -19.82 16.82
N GLY A 413 -5.44 -18.76 17.04
CA GLY A 413 -5.91 -17.47 17.54
C GLY A 413 -6.80 -16.69 16.58
N ALA A 414 -6.86 -17.07 15.30
CA ALA A 414 -7.74 -16.50 14.28
C ALA A 414 -8.85 -17.46 13.84
N ALA A 415 -8.99 -18.64 14.44
CA ALA A 415 -9.94 -19.65 13.97
C ALA A 415 -11.41 -19.17 14.00
N ASP A 416 -11.81 -18.44 15.04
CA ASP A 416 -13.18 -17.90 15.14
C ASP A 416 -13.44 -16.80 14.11
N LEU A 417 -12.46 -15.93 13.87
CA LEU A 417 -12.51 -14.96 12.77
C LEU A 417 -12.63 -15.66 11.42
N ALA A 418 -11.87 -16.73 11.21
CA ALA A 418 -11.89 -17.51 9.98
C ALA A 418 -13.27 -18.17 9.74
N ARG A 419 -13.89 -18.77 10.77
CA ARG A 419 -15.26 -19.33 10.68
C ARG A 419 -16.26 -18.25 10.32
N LEU A 420 -16.22 -17.11 11.03
CA LEU A 420 -17.12 -15.97 10.75
C LEU A 420 -16.94 -15.46 9.32
N VAL A 421 -15.72 -15.43 8.78
CA VAL A 421 -15.45 -15.03 7.39
C VAL A 421 -16.08 -16.00 6.41
N VAL A 422 -15.89 -17.32 6.59
CA VAL A 422 -16.48 -18.35 5.73
C VAL A 422 -18.01 -18.25 5.74
N ASP A 423 -18.61 -18.25 6.91
CA ASP A 423 -20.07 -18.16 7.09
C ASP A 423 -20.64 -16.89 6.45
N THR A 424 -19.95 -15.76 6.61
CA THR A 424 -20.39 -14.47 6.05
C THR A 424 -20.33 -14.47 4.52
N ILE A 425 -19.24 -15.00 3.94
CA ILE A 425 -19.12 -15.09 2.47
C ILE A 425 -20.18 -16.02 1.87
N GLU A 426 -20.50 -17.13 2.52
CA GLU A 426 -21.52 -18.07 2.07
C GLU A 426 -22.94 -17.50 2.18
N GLN A 427 -23.25 -16.75 3.24
CA GLN A 427 -24.60 -16.26 3.51
C GLN A 427 -24.88 -14.86 2.96
N LYS A 428 -23.89 -13.95 3.03
CA LYS A 428 -24.05 -12.54 2.70
C LYS A 428 -22.74 -11.95 2.11
N PRO A 429 -22.28 -12.41 0.93
CA PRO A 429 -21.13 -11.81 0.29
C PRO A 429 -21.39 -10.34 -0.07
N SER A 430 -20.31 -9.58 -0.27
CA SER A 430 -20.40 -8.19 -0.77
C SER A 430 -21.13 -8.11 -2.09
N GLN A 431 -21.83 -7.00 -2.29
CA GLN A 431 -22.44 -6.65 -3.57
C GLN A 431 -21.36 -6.21 -4.59
N PRO A 432 -21.66 -6.14 -5.88
CA PRO A 432 -20.77 -5.51 -6.85
C PRO A 432 -20.32 -4.13 -6.38
N LEU A 433 -19.05 -3.79 -6.63
CA LEU A 433 -18.47 -2.54 -6.17
C LEU A 433 -19.25 -1.32 -6.69
N ASN A 434 -19.61 -0.46 -5.76
CA ASN A 434 -20.11 0.88 -6.03
C ASN A 434 -18.98 1.87 -5.81
N PHE A 435 -18.40 2.39 -6.88
CA PHE A 435 -17.26 3.31 -6.80
C PHE A 435 -17.66 4.69 -6.27
N ALA A 436 -16.73 5.39 -5.63
CA ALA A 436 -16.99 6.71 -5.05
C ALA A 436 -17.29 7.78 -6.12
N TYR A 437 -16.84 7.59 -7.34
CA TYR A 437 -17.04 8.49 -8.48
C TYR A 437 -17.08 7.71 -9.81
N ASP A 438 -17.61 8.34 -10.85
CA ASP A 438 -17.67 7.81 -12.21
C ASP A 438 -16.43 8.20 -13.02
N ASP A 439 -16.06 7.41 -14.04
CA ASP A 439 -14.93 7.71 -14.92
C ASP A 439 -15.12 9.01 -15.71
N GLU A 440 -16.39 9.33 -16.05
CA GLU A 440 -16.75 10.54 -16.81
C GLU A 440 -16.84 11.81 -15.92
N ASP A 441 -16.73 11.70 -14.62
CA ASP A 441 -16.64 12.87 -13.73
C ASP A 441 -15.36 13.67 -14.03
N THR A 442 -15.42 15.00 -13.91
CA THR A 442 -14.21 15.83 -13.92
C THR A 442 -13.33 15.51 -12.71
N ILE A 443 -12.04 15.82 -12.80
CA ILE A 443 -11.11 15.59 -11.66
C ILE A 443 -11.59 16.32 -10.42
N GLU A 444 -12.08 17.55 -10.54
CA GLU A 444 -12.64 18.31 -9.41
C GLU A 444 -13.83 17.60 -8.79
N THR A 445 -14.74 17.06 -9.60
CA THR A 445 -15.93 16.30 -9.14
C THR A 445 -15.50 15.01 -8.44
N LYS A 446 -14.52 14.28 -8.99
CA LYS A 446 -13.96 13.09 -8.34
C LYS A 446 -13.40 13.41 -6.95
N ILE A 447 -12.59 14.48 -6.86
CA ILE A 447 -12.03 14.97 -5.59
C ILE A 447 -13.14 15.34 -4.62
N GLU A 448 -14.16 16.06 -5.09
CA GLU A 448 -15.28 16.48 -4.26
C GLU A 448 -16.06 15.29 -3.70
N LYS A 449 -16.39 14.31 -4.54
CA LYS A 449 -17.10 13.08 -4.12
C LYS A 449 -16.32 12.31 -3.04
N VAL A 450 -15.02 12.09 -3.21
CA VAL A 450 -14.20 11.40 -2.20
C VAL A 450 -14.10 12.22 -0.91
N CYS A 451 -13.77 13.51 -1.02
CA CYS A 451 -13.60 14.37 0.16
C CYS A 451 -14.88 14.51 0.98
N LYS A 452 -16.04 14.68 0.33
CA LYS A 452 -17.33 14.82 1.03
C LYS A 452 -17.85 13.49 1.56
N ASN A 453 -17.89 12.47 0.73
CA ASN A 453 -18.57 11.21 1.07
C ASN A 453 -17.71 10.32 1.99
N ILE A 454 -16.41 10.21 1.69
CA ILE A 454 -15.49 9.33 2.44
C ILE A 454 -14.88 10.05 3.65
N TYR A 455 -14.36 11.28 3.45
CA TYR A 455 -13.71 12.01 4.53
C TYR A 455 -14.67 12.82 5.39
N GLY A 456 -15.78 13.31 4.84
CA GLY A 456 -16.75 14.15 5.54
C GLY A 456 -16.36 15.64 5.53
N ALA A 457 -15.61 16.10 4.52
CA ALA A 457 -15.26 17.50 4.33
C ALA A 457 -16.50 18.36 4.03
N ALA A 458 -16.51 19.60 4.53
CA ALA A 458 -17.55 20.58 4.22
C ALA A 458 -17.29 21.28 2.87
N SER A 459 -16.04 21.55 2.56
CA SER A 459 -15.63 22.26 1.35
C SER A 459 -14.28 21.78 0.82
N ILE A 460 -14.00 22.10 -0.44
CA ILE A 460 -12.73 21.83 -1.10
C ILE A 460 -12.24 23.13 -1.74
N SER A 461 -10.97 23.42 -1.56
CA SER A 461 -10.31 24.57 -2.18
C SER A 461 -9.07 24.15 -2.96
N PHE A 462 -8.71 24.91 -4.00
CA PHE A 462 -7.59 24.60 -4.89
C PHE A 462 -6.61 25.77 -4.91
N ALA A 463 -5.36 25.51 -4.57
CA ALA A 463 -4.26 26.46 -4.71
C ALA A 463 -3.93 26.73 -6.21
N ALA A 464 -3.23 27.81 -6.48
CA ALA A 464 -2.91 28.21 -7.86
C ALA A 464 -2.13 27.11 -8.64
N PRO A 465 -1.14 26.39 -8.06
CA PRO A 465 -0.47 25.29 -8.75
C PRO A 465 -1.46 24.16 -9.14
N ALA A 466 -2.36 23.78 -8.23
CA ALA A 466 -3.35 22.75 -8.50
C ALA A 466 -4.30 23.15 -9.64
N LYS A 467 -4.78 24.41 -9.67
CA LYS A 467 -5.64 24.93 -10.76
C LYS A 467 -4.95 24.88 -12.12
N LYS A 468 -3.66 25.24 -12.17
CA LYS A 468 -2.85 25.12 -13.39
C LYS A 468 -2.80 23.66 -13.88
N LYS A 469 -2.55 22.72 -12.97
CA LYS A 469 -2.46 21.30 -13.32
C LYS A 469 -3.82 20.71 -13.74
N LEU A 470 -4.93 21.14 -13.15
CA LEU A 470 -6.27 20.75 -13.61
C LEU A 470 -6.51 21.15 -15.06
N GLN A 471 -6.09 22.35 -15.47
CA GLN A 471 -6.18 22.75 -16.88
C GLN A 471 -5.30 21.87 -17.76
N MET A 472 -4.06 21.57 -17.34
CA MET A 472 -3.16 20.67 -18.08
C MET A 472 -3.75 19.27 -18.25
N ILE A 473 -4.44 18.73 -17.24
CA ILE A 473 -5.13 17.42 -17.32
C ILE A 473 -6.20 17.43 -18.41
N ARG A 474 -7.00 18.50 -18.49
CA ARG A 474 -8.02 18.65 -19.55
C ARG A 474 -7.38 18.73 -20.92
N ASP A 475 -6.34 19.55 -21.07
CA ASP A 475 -5.63 19.74 -22.35
C ASP A 475 -4.99 18.44 -22.86
N LEU A 476 -4.57 17.56 -21.94
CA LEU A 476 -3.99 16.25 -22.22
C LEU A 476 -5.02 15.13 -22.38
N GLY A 477 -6.29 15.37 -22.05
CA GLY A 477 -7.36 14.37 -22.12
C GLY A 477 -7.29 13.30 -21.01
N TYR A 478 -6.70 13.62 -19.85
CA TYR A 478 -6.51 12.67 -18.73
C TYR A 478 -7.62 12.74 -17.68
N GLU A 479 -8.75 13.36 -17.97
CA GLU A 479 -9.86 13.51 -17.01
C GLU A 479 -10.46 12.17 -16.58
N LYS A 480 -10.36 11.11 -17.41
CA LYS A 480 -10.84 9.76 -17.07
C LYS A 480 -9.95 9.00 -16.07
N PHE A 481 -8.75 9.51 -15.79
CA PHE A 481 -7.89 8.84 -14.82
C PHE A 481 -8.50 8.87 -13.41
N PRO A 482 -8.37 7.77 -12.63
CA PRO A 482 -8.73 7.77 -11.23
C PRO A 482 -7.84 8.72 -10.44
N ILE A 483 -8.38 9.20 -9.33
CA ILE A 483 -7.65 10.08 -8.41
C ILE A 483 -7.06 9.30 -7.23
N CYS A 484 -5.93 9.78 -6.74
CA CYS A 484 -5.24 9.25 -5.57
C CYS A 484 -4.97 10.41 -4.61
N ILE A 485 -5.83 10.60 -3.60
CA ILE A 485 -5.66 11.70 -2.65
C ILE A 485 -4.55 11.36 -1.66
N ALA A 486 -3.51 12.20 -1.66
CA ALA A 486 -2.39 12.14 -0.73
C ALA A 486 -2.63 13.12 0.43
N LYS A 487 -2.85 12.57 1.63
CA LYS A 487 -3.07 13.33 2.87
C LYS A 487 -2.49 12.61 4.07
N THR A 488 -2.58 13.22 5.26
CA THR A 488 -2.22 12.56 6.51
C THR A 488 -3.05 11.29 6.72
N GLN A 489 -2.39 10.25 7.22
CA GLN A 489 -3.04 8.97 7.56
C GLN A 489 -3.70 8.98 8.95
N PHE A 490 -3.48 10.00 9.76
CA PHE A 490 -3.90 10.03 11.17
C PHE A 490 -5.25 10.72 11.42
N SER A 491 -5.94 11.15 10.38
CA SER A 491 -7.23 11.83 10.47
C SER A 491 -8.02 11.65 9.18
N PHE A 492 -9.34 11.75 9.24
CA PHE A 492 -10.19 11.94 8.04
C PHE A 492 -9.91 13.29 7.37
N SER A 493 -9.52 14.32 8.15
CA SER A 493 -9.14 15.62 7.62
C SER A 493 -7.69 15.66 7.11
N THR A 494 -7.24 16.84 6.72
CA THR A 494 -5.84 17.12 6.37
C THR A 494 -4.99 17.55 7.57
N ASP A 495 -5.57 17.64 8.77
CA ASP A 495 -4.88 17.91 10.03
C ASP A 495 -4.75 16.64 10.87
N ALA A 496 -3.52 16.18 11.06
CA ALA A 496 -3.20 14.98 11.83
C ALA A 496 -3.61 15.04 13.33
N LYS A 497 -3.98 16.21 13.84
CA LYS A 497 -4.40 16.40 15.23
C LYS A 497 -5.92 16.31 15.42
N GLN A 498 -6.69 16.27 14.36
CA GLN A 498 -8.13 16.09 14.42
C GLN A 498 -8.47 14.60 14.51
N TYR A 499 -8.59 14.10 15.72
CA TYR A 499 -8.91 12.70 16.00
C TYR A 499 -10.40 12.38 15.79
N CYS A 500 -10.74 11.11 15.86
CA CYS A 500 -12.07 10.53 15.73
C CYS A 500 -12.72 10.81 14.36
N VAL A 501 -13.85 11.50 14.34
CA VAL A 501 -14.54 11.94 13.11
C VAL A 501 -14.46 13.46 13.05
N ALA A 502 -13.60 13.95 12.17
CA ALA A 502 -13.52 15.38 11.90
C ALA A 502 -14.80 15.84 11.16
N SER A 503 -15.25 17.05 11.42
CA SER A 503 -16.41 17.66 10.75
C SER A 503 -16.15 19.14 10.45
N GLY A 504 -16.82 19.69 9.42
CA GLY A 504 -16.77 21.10 9.09
C GLY A 504 -15.41 21.61 8.58
N PHE A 505 -14.53 20.72 8.13
CA PHE A 505 -13.21 21.09 7.63
C PHE A 505 -13.19 21.31 6.12
N ASP A 506 -12.22 22.12 5.67
CA ASP A 506 -11.89 22.32 4.26
C ASP A 506 -10.73 21.39 3.87
N VAL A 507 -10.80 20.81 2.67
CA VAL A 507 -9.67 20.10 2.05
C VAL A 507 -9.02 21.03 1.04
N ASN A 508 -7.86 21.57 1.39
CA ASN A 508 -7.06 22.38 0.48
C ASN A 508 -6.16 21.50 -0.41
N VAL A 509 -6.44 21.46 -1.71
CA VAL A 509 -5.59 20.82 -2.72
C VAL A 509 -4.47 21.79 -3.07
N ARG A 510 -3.26 21.48 -2.60
CA ARG A 510 -2.07 22.32 -2.78
C ARG A 510 -1.46 22.18 -4.17
N ASP A 511 -1.36 20.95 -4.63
CA ASP A 511 -0.76 20.60 -5.92
C ASP A 511 -1.34 19.29 -6.45
N ILE A 512 -1.06 18.97 -7.69
CA ILE A 512 -1.45 17.75 -8.38
C ILE A 512 -0.23 17.19 -9.11
N VAL A 513 -0.03 15.86 -9.04
CA VAL A 513 0.99 15.15 -9.82
C VAL A 513 0.29 14.28 -10.85
N ILE A 514 0.69 14.43 -12.11
CA ILE A 514 0.14 13.67 -13.22
C ILE A 514 1.01 12.44 -13.45
N ASN A 515 0.56 11.28 -13.00
CA ASN A 515 1.22 9.99 -13.25
C ASN A 515 0.59 9.37 -14.51
N ALA A 516 0.99 9.86 -15.67
CA ALA A 516 0.37 9.51 -16.95
C ALA A 516 0.60 8.03 -17.34
N GLY A 517 1.76 7.47 -17.01
CA GLY A 517 2.07 6.06 -17.21
C GLY A 517 1.29 5.14 -16.28
N ALA A 518 1.13 5.53 -15.01
CA ALA A 518 0.27 4.81 -14.07
C ALA A 518 -1.23 5.02 -14.36
N GLU A 519 -1.57 5.97 -15.23
CA GLU A 519 -2.94 6.40 -15.52
C GLU A 519 -3.67 6.79 -14.24
N MET A 520 -3.07 7.69 -13.45
CA MET A 520 -3.55 8.09 -12.13
C MET A 520 -3.18 9.54 -11.83
N ILE A 521 -4.09 10.29 -11.23
CA ILE A 521 -3.87 11.66 -10.79
C ILE A 521 -3.65 11.69 -9.28
N VAL A 522 -2.47 12.09 -8.83
CA VAL A 522 -2.16 12.22 -7.40
C VAL A 522 -2.51 13.63 -6.92
N VAL A 523 -3.43 13.73 -6.00
CA VAL A 523 -3.96 14.99 -5.45
C VAL A 523 -3.30 15.26 -4.11
N ILE A 524 -2.46 16.27 -4.03
CA ILE A 524 -1.70 16.61 -2.82
C ILE A 524 -2.55 17.51 -1.92
N ALA A 525 -3.04 16.95 -0.83
CA ALA A 525 -3.83 17.64 0.18
C ALA A 525 -3.07 17.75 1.51
N GLY A 526 -2.97 18.95 2.05
CA GLY A 526 -2.21 19.20 3.29
C GLY A 526 -0.69 19.12 3.11
N ASN A 527 0.04 18.90 4.21
CA ASN A 527 1.51 18.92 4.25
C ASN A 527 2.10 17.50 4.10
N ILE A 528 1.95 16.90 2.94
CA ILE A 528 2.52 15.59 2.62
C ILE A 528 3.89 15.75 1.96
N MET A 529 4.84 14.93 2.40
CA MET A 529 6.21 14.87 1.86
C MET A 529 6.42 13.54 1.14
N ARG A 530 6.91 13.61 -0.09
CA ARG A 530 7.25 12.43 -0.90
C ARG A 530 8.65 11.88 -0.59
N MET A 531 9.48 12.65 0.15
CA MET A 531 10.72 12.19 0.75
C MET A 531 10.63 12.40 2.27
N PRO A 532 10.32 11.33 3.05
CA PRO A 532 10.28 11.40 4.51
C PRO A 532 11.63 11.73 5.11
N GLY A 533 11.64 12.35 6.29
CA GLY A 533 12.86 12.54 7.08
C GLY A 533 12.99 11.46 8.15
N LEU A 534 14.22 11.20 8.58
CA LEU A 534 14.48 10.35 9.74
C LEU A 534 13.95 11.00 11.02
N PRO A 535 13.45 10.20 11.99
CA PRO A 535 13.05 10.67 13.32
C PRO A 535 14.28 11.04 14.16
N LYS A 536 14.04 11.57 15.36
CA LYS A 536 15.12 11.91 16.32
C LYS A 536 15.95 10.67 16.70
N VAL A 537 15.30 9.52 16.85
CA VAL A 537 15.93 8.21 17.12
C VAL A 537 15.46 7.25 16.03
N PRO A 538 16.24 7.04 14.97
CA PRO A 538 15.93 6.07 13.93
C PRO A 538 15.99 4.63 14.44
N ALA A 539 15.17 3.74 13.88
CA ALA A 539 15.19 2.31 14.19
C ALA A 539 16.57 1.68 13.96
N ALA A 540 17.31 2.18 12.97
CA ALA A 540 18.69 1.76 12.69
C ALA A 540 19.65 1.84 13.89
N MET A 541 19.39 2.72 14.86
CA MET A 541 20.22 2.83 16.07
C MET A 541 20.07 1.65 17.03
N ASN A 542 19.02 0.84 16.86
CA ASN A 542 18.76 -0.35 17.67
C ASN A 542 19.14 -1.65 16.95
N MET A 543 19.70 -1.56 15.74
CA MET A 543 20.10 -2.73 14.95
C MET A 543 21.59 -3.04 15.19
N ASP A 544 21.90 -4.34 15.33
CA ASP A 544 23.25 -4.82 15.51
C ASP A 544 23.44 -6.20 14.88
N ILE A 545 24.70 -6.67 14.80
CA ILE A 545 25.05 -8.03 14.44
C ILE A 545 25.71 -8.68 15.67
N VAL A 546 24.96 -9.51 16.36
CA VAL A 546 25.42 -10.22 17.57
C VAL A 546 25.63 -11.69 17.24
N ASN A 547 26.84 -12.19 17.41
CA ASN A 547 27.21 -13.58 17.08
C ASN A 547 26.82 -14.01 15.65
N GLY A 548 26.96 -13.09 14.68
CA GLY A 548 26.61 -13.34 13.29
C GLY A 548 25.12 -13.30 12.98
N GLN A 549 24.28 -12.89 13.92
CA GLN A 549 22.83 -12.75 13.77
C GLN A 549 22.40 -11.29 13.85
N ILE A 550 21.43 -10.92 12.99
CA ILE A 550 20.85 -9.57 12.97
C ILE A 550 19.94 -9.40 14.19
N GLU A 551 20.18 -8.38 15.00
CA GLU A 551 19.33 -8.01 16.13
C GLU A 551 18.65 -6.65 15.86
N GLY A 552 17.47 -6.42 16.46
CA GLY A 552 16.74 -5.14 16.36
C GLY A 552 16.05 -4.86 15.02
N LEU A 553 16.09 -5.79 14.08
CA LEU A 553 15.26 -5.74 12.87
C LEU A 553 13.85 -6.25 13.21
N SER A 554 12.82 -5.50 12.88
CA SER A 554 11.41 -5.83 13.18
C SER A 554 10.49 -5.58 11.99
#